data_558703e12e93e8bedad467e0a0062531
#
_entry.id   558703e12e93e8bedad467e0a0062531
#
_cell.length_a   1.000
_cell.length_b   1.000
_cell.length_c   1.000
_cell.angle_alpha   90.00
_cell.angle_beta   90.00
_cell.angle_gamma   90.00
#
_symmetry.space_group_name_H-M   'P 1'
#
loop_
_entity.id
_entity.type
_entity.pdbx_description
1 polymer ?
#
loop_
_entity_poly.entity_id
_entity_poly.type
_entity_poly.pdbx_seq_one_letter_code
_entity_poly.pdbx_strand_id
1 'polypeptide(L)'
;MTRWALSPEAADDLERLTDFLLASQAEHAFGTVDLVLKALEILADHPKVGRPIGQGLRELVISRGSSGFLALYQYDEAHDIALILRVRHQRELGYPQR
;
A
#
# COMPACT_ATOMS: atom_id res chain seq x y z
N MET A 1 -1.60 20.36 0.15
CA MET A 1 -1.27 19.01 -0.31
C MET A 1 -1.06 18.10 0.89
N THR A 2 -1.75 16.96 0.93
CA THR A 2 -1.62 16.00 2.03
C THR A 2 -0.26 15.33 1.96
N ARG A 3 0.39 15.18 3.10
CA ARG A 3 1.60 14.35 3.20
C ARG A 3 1.21 12.91 3.43
N TRP A 4 2.02 11.99 2.94
CA TRP A 4 1.84 10.58 3.25
C TRP A 4 3.18 9.98 3.69
N ALA A 5 3.10 8.94 4.52
CA ALA A 5 4.28 8.28 5.06
C ALA A 5 4.01 6.79 5.24
N LEU A 6 5.08 6.00 5.18
CA LEU A 6 5.00 4.56 5.45
C LEU A 6 5.28 4.31 6.93
N SER A 7 4.45 3.47 7.55
CA SER A 7 4.79 2.91 8.84
C SER A 7 5.97 1.94 8.68
N PRO A 8 6.67 1.58 9.77
CA PRO A 8 7.71 0.55 9.70
C PRO A 8 7.17 -0.77 9.14
N GLU A 9 5.95 -1.16 9.52
CA GLU A 9 5.31 -2.39 9.04
C GLU A 9 5.03 -2.33 7.54
N ALA A 10 4.59 -1.18 7.03
CA ALA A 10 4.37 -1.01 5.58
C ALA A 10 5.69 -1.08 4.81
N ALA A 11 6.76 -0.49 5.33
CA ALA A 11 8.08 -0.58 4.71
C ALA A 11 8.56 -2.03 4.65
N ASP A 12 8.37 -2.78 5.74
CA ASP A 12 8.71 -4.20 5.79
C ASP A 12 7.85 -5.01 4.81
N ASP A 13 6.57 -4.65 4.66
CA ASP A 13 5.69 -5.30 3.70
C ASP A 13 6.21 -5.13 2.27
N LEU A 14 6.70 -3.95 1.90
CA LEU A 14 7.26 -3.74 0.57
C LEU A 14 8.49 -4.61 0.32
N GLU A 15 9.34 -4.76 1.32
CA GLU A 15 10.50 -5.65 1.23
C GLU A 15 10.07 -7.11 1.08
N ARG A 16 9.11 -7.56 1.88
CA ARG A 16 8.55 -8.91 1.80
C ARG A 16 7.94 -9.18 0.43
N LEU A 17 7.18 -8.22 -0.12
CA LEU A 17 6.56 -8.39 -1.44
C LEU A 17 7.60 -8.47 -2.54
N THR A 18 8.69 -7.72 -2.45
CA THR A 18 9.80 -7.81 -3.41
C THR A 18 10.39 -9.21 -3.39
N ASP A 19 10.67 -9.75 -2.20
CA ASP A 19 11.21 -11.10 -2.05
C ASP A 19 10.26 -12.17 -2.58
N PHE A 20 8.97 -12.03 -2.29
CA PHE A 20 7.95 -12.94 -2.80
C PHE A 20 7.93 -12.95 -4.34
N LEU A 21 7.98 -11.79 -4.96
CA LEU A 21 7.95 -11.68 -6.42
C LEU A 21 9.25 -12.17 -7.06
N LEU A 22 10.39 -11.97 -6.40
CA LEU A 22 11.66 -12.54 -6.88
C LEU A 22 11.58 -14.06 -6.97
N ALA A 23 10.87 -14.69 -6.05
CA ALA A 23 10.71 -16.15 -6.03
C ALA A 23 9.69 -16.67 -7.06
N SER A 24 8.65 -15.86 -7.40
CA SER A 24 7.53 -16.33 -8.21
C SER A 24 7.38 -15.63 -9.56
N GLN A 25 7.72 -14.35 -9.66
CA GLN A 25 7.54 -13.52 -10.86
C GLN A 25 8.68 -12.51 -10.93
N ALA A 26 9.89 -12.99 -11.14
CA ALA A 26 11.10 -12.17 -11.07
C ALA A 26 11.05 -10.92 -11.97
N GLU A 27 10.39 -11.01 -13.13
CA GLU A 27 10.29 -9.88 -14.05
C GLU A 27 9.51 -8.70 -13.49
N HIS A 28 8.68 -8.91 -12.46
CA HIS A 28 7.87 -7.86 -11.84
C HIS A 28 8.45 -7.36 -10.50
N ALA A 29 9.45 -8.07 -9.96
CA ALA A 29 9.93 -7.80 -8.61
C ALA A 29 10.51 -6.39 -8.46
N PHE A 30 11.36 -5.99 -9.41
CA PHE A 30 12.09 -4.74 -9.30
C PHE A 30 11.22 -3.50 -9.53
N GLY A 31 10.10 -3.64 -10.25
CA GLY A 31 9.19 -2.53 -10.50
C GLY A 31 8.10 -2.36 -9.44
N THR A 32 7.97 -3.30 -8.50
CA THR A 32 6.84 -3.34 -7.57
C THR A 32 6.88 -2.18 -6.58
N VAL A 33 8.02 -1.88 -5.99
CA VAL A 33 8.13 -0.78 -5.04
C VAL A 33 7.78 0.53 -5.72
N ASP A 34 8.34 0.77 -6.90
CA ASP A 34 8.03 1.99 -7.67
C ASP A 34 6.55 2.10 -8.01
N LEU A 35 5.93 0.99 -8.42
CA LEU A 35 4.50 0.95 -8.72
C LEU A 35 3.67 1.36 -7.50
N VAL A 36 3.97 0.76 -6.34
CA VAL A 36 3.23 1.05 -5.11
C VAL A 36 3.45 2.50 -4.70
N LEU A 37 4.68 2.99 -4.70
CA LEU A 37 4.98 4.37 -4.29
C LEU A 37 4.31 5.39 -5.21
N LYS A 38 4.30 5.16 -6.52
CA LYS A 38 3.59 6.03 -7.45
C LYS A 38 2.09 6.03 -7.20
N ALA A 39 1.51 4.88 -6.92
CA ALA A 39 0.09 4.80 -6.62
C ALA A 39 -0.25 5.55 -5.32
N LEU A 40 0.62 5.50 -4.32
CA LEU A 40 0.41 6.21 -3.06
C LEU A 40 0.46 7.74 -3.23
N GLU A 41 1.12 8.24 -4.27
CA GLU A 41 1.17 9.68 -4.54
C GLU A 41 -0.21 10.30 -4.73
N ILE A 42 -1.21 9.51 -5.15
CA ILE A 42 -2.58 10.01 -5.30
C ILE A 42 -3.13 10.54 -3.98
N LEU A 43 -2.65 10.02 -2.86
CA LEU A 43 -3.10 10.43 -1.53
C LEU A 43 -2.71 11.87 -1.20
N ALA A 44 -1.72 12.44 -1.89
CA ALA A 44 -1.35 13.84 -1.71
C ALA A 44 -2.50 14.79 -2.12
N ASP A 45 -3.23 14.43 -3.16
CA ASP A 45 -4.34 15.24 -3.67
C ASP A 45 -5.70 14.70 -3.26
N HIS A 46 -5.80 13.39 -3.01
CA HIS A 46 -7.06 12.71 -2.71
C HIS A 46 -6.91 11.76 -1.53
N PRO A 47 -6.71 12.30 -0.30
CA PRO A 47 -6.43 11.42 0.85
C PRO A 47 -7.59 10.49 1.24
N LYS A 48 -8.81 10.80 0.78
CA LYS A 48 -9.99 9.97 1.09
C LYS A 48 -10.40 9.07 -0.07
N VAL A 49 -9.54 8.89 -1.09
CA VAL A 49 -9.87 8.09 -2.27
C VAL A 49 -10.02 6.60 -1.96
N GLY A 50 -9.30 6.08 -0.96
CA GLY A 50 -9.42 4.69 -0.57
C GLY A 50 -10.79 4.38 0.01
N ARG A 51 -11.28 3.14 -0.21
CA ARG A 51 -12.58 2.73 0.32
C ARG A 51 -12.53 2.63 1.84
N PRO A 52 -13.54 3.13 2.55
CA PRO A 52 -13.60 2.94 4.00
C PRO A 52 -13.83 1.46 4.33
N ILE A 53 -13.10 0.94 5.31
CA ILE A 53 -13.25 -0.44 5.76
C ILE A 53 -13.55 -0.56 7.26
N GLY A 54 -13.91 0.57 7.88
CA GLY A 54 -14.26 0.63 9.31
C GLY A 54 -13.09 1.13 10.16
N GLN A 55 -13.41 1.54 11.38
CA GLN A 55 -12.43 1.98 12.38
C GLN A 55 -11.54 3.14 11.93
N GLY A 56 -12.04 3.97 11.02
CA GLY A 56 -11.26 5.08 10.49
C GLY A 56 -10.20 4.67 9.47
N LEU A 57 -10.19 3.42 9.06
CA LEU A 57 -9.22 2.89 8.10
C LEU A 57 -9.78 2.93 6.68
N ARG A 58 -8.89 3.07 5.71
CA ARG A 58 -9.21 3.02 4.29
C ARG A 58 -8.26 2.06 3.58
N GLU A 59 -8.72 1.55 2.45
CA GLU A 59 -7.90 0.65 1.64
C GLU A 59 -7.83 1.17 0.21
N LEU A 60 -6.61 1.34 -0.29
CA LEU A 60 -6.34 1.77 -1.66
C LEU A 60 -6.00 0.54 -2.50
N VAL A 61 -6.72 0.37 -3.61
CA VAL A 61 -6.45 -0.71 -4.57
C VAL A 61 -5.44 -0.22 -5.58
N ILE A 62 -4.36 -0.97 -5.75
CA ILE A 62 -3.28 -0.68 -6.69
C ILE A 62 -3.20 -1.84 -7.67
N SER A 63 -3.46 -1.57 -8.95
CA SER A 63 -3.53 -2.62 -9.97
C SER A 63 -2.33 -2.60 -10.90
N ARG A 64 -1.91 -3.79 -11.33
CA ARG A 64 -0.89 -3.96 -12.36
C ARG A 64 -1.26 -5.18 -13.20
N GLY A 65 -1.92 -4.95 -14.37
CA GLY A 65 -2.38 -6.05 -15.20
C GLY A 65 -3.26 -7.02 -14.44
N SER A 66 -2.86 -8.28 -14.38
CA SER A 66 -3.59 -9.32 -13.64
C SER A 66 -3.21 -9.37 -12.16
N SER A 67 -2.22 -8.58 -11.73
CA SER A 67 -1.78 -8.51 -10.34
C SER A 67 -2.30 -7.24 -9.68
N GLY A 68 -2.56 -7.31 -8.38
CA GLY A 68 -2.99 -6.15 -7.63
C GLY A 68 -2.41 -6.15 -6.23
N PHE A 69 -2.32 -4.95 -5.66
CA PHE A 69 -1.86 -4.74 -4.29
C PHE A 69 -2.90 -3.92 -3.56
N LEU A 70 -2.91 -4.06 -2.25
CA LEU A 70 -3.81 -3.31 -1.38
C LEU A 70 -2.97 -2.58 -0.35
N ALA A 71 -3.25 -1.29 -0.17
CA ALA A 71 -2.59 -0.48 0.84
C ALA A 71 -3.62 -0.06 1.89
N LEU A 72 -3.40 -0.49 3.12
CA LEU A 72 -4.21 -0.10 4.27
C LEU A 72 -3.64 1.19 4.83
N TYR A 73 -4.47 2.23 4.97
CA TYR A 73 -4.00 3.49 5.48
C TYR A 73 -5.04 4.17 6.35
N GLN A 74 -4.59 5.14 7.12
CA GLN A 74 -5.42 6.01 7.94
C GLN A 74 -5.11 7.47 7.59
N TYR A 75 -6.15 8.24 7.31
CA TYR A 75 -5.98 9.66 7.06
C TYR A 75 -6.29 10.44 8.34
N ASP A 76 -5.30 11.17 8.82
CA ASP A 76 -5.43 12.06 9.98
C ASP A 76 -5.73 13.47 9.45
N GLU A 77 -7.00 13.86 9.51
CA GLU A 77 -7.42 15.17 9.00
C GLU A 77 -6.81 16.32 9.80
N ALA A 78 -6.65 16.17 11.10
CA ALA A 78 -6.12 17.21 11.96
C ALA A 78 -4.68 17.59 11.59
N HIS A 79 -3.87 16.60 11.19
CA HIS A 79 -2.48 16.82 10.81
C HIS A 79 -2.27 16.78 9.29
N ASP A 80 -3.32 16.49 8.54
CA ASP A 80 -3.29 16.35 7.08
C ASP A 80 -2.18 15.39 6.61
N ILE A 81 -2.19 14.19 7.18
CA ILE A 81 -1.23 13.14 6.84
C ILE A 81 -1.97 11.80 6.63
N ALA A 82 -1.61 11.11 5.56
CA ALA A 82 -2.06 9.74 5.30
C ALA A 82 -0.94 8.79 5.73
N LEU A 83 -1.19 8.00 6.75
CA LEU A 83 -0.22 7.03 7.26
C LEU A 83 -0.53 5.65 6.66
N ILE A 84 0.41 5.13 5.88
CA ILE A 84 0.28 3.81 5.28
C ILE A 84 0.69 2.78 6.31
N LEU A 85 -0.26 1.95 6.73
CA LEU A 85 -0.06 1.00 7.82
C LEU A 85 0.43 -0.35 7.33
N ARG A 86 -0.12 -0.86 6.22
CA ARG A 86 0.24 -2.16 5.68
C ARG A 86 0.08 -2.17 4.16
N VAL A 87 0.82 -3.06 3.51
CA VAL A 87 0.68 -3.32 2.07
C VAL A 87 0.67 -4.84 1.86
N ARG A 88 -0.21 -5.32 0.99
CA ARG A 88 -0.24 -6.75 0.65
C ARG A 88 -0.57 -6.97 -0.82
N HIS A 89 -0.22 -8.15 -1.32
CA HIS A 89 -0.69 -8.61 -2.62
C HIS A 89 -2.13 -9.12 -2.47
N GLN A 90 -2.97 -8.91 -3.47
CA GLN A 90 -4.38 -9.31 -3.39
C GLN A 90 -4.56 -10.82 -3.22
N ARG A 91 -3.57 -11.63 -3.59
CA ARG A 91 -3.63 -13.09 -3.41
C ARG A 91 -3.32 -13.56 -1.99
N GLU A 92 -2.79 -12.69 -1.15
CA GLU A 92 -2.55 -13.04 0.24
C GLU A 92 -3.86 -13.07 1.02
N LEU A 93 -3.94 -13.94 2.04
CA LEU A 93 -5.13 -14.07 2.89
C LEU A 93 -5.09 -13.02 3.99
N GLY A 94 -5.38 -11.78 3.63
CA GLY A 94 -5.31 -10.66 4.57
C GLY A 94 -3.88 -10.19 4.76
N TYR A 95 -3.68 -9.33 5.76
CA TYR A 95 -2.37 -8.79 6.07
C TYR A 95 -1.60 -9.77 6.95
N PRO A 96 -0.36 -10.15 6.58
CA PRO A 96 0.39 -11.08 7.40
C PRO A 96 0.58 -10.56 8.82
N GLN A 97 0.48 -11.45 9.80
CA GLN A 97 0.74 -11.12 11.19
C GLN A 97 2.23 -11.30 11.49
N ARG A 98 2.68 -10.56 12.47
CA ARG A 98 4.08 -10.59 12.90
C ARG A 98 4.22 -11.10 14.29
#